data_0842c717866b499674fef5103efd9a4b
#
_entry.id   0842c717866b499674fef5103efd9a4b
#
_cell.length_a   1.000
_cell.length_b   1.000
_cell.length_c   1.000
_cell.angle_alpha   90.00
_cell.angle_beta   90.00
_cell.angle_gamma   90.00
#
_symmetry.space_group_name_H-M   'P 1'
#
loop_
_entity.id
_entity.type
_entity.pdbx_description
1 polymer ?
#
loop_
_entity_poly.entity_id
_entity_poly.type
_entity_poly.pdbx_seq_one_letter_code
_entity_poly.pdbx_strand_id
1 'polypeptide(L)'
;DSLVGWHINNGPEKAASFYPLARFASKFYRPDVVENIVKYNDFDKALLYANRDTKKKIVQVDVKQMLPPEITILSPENGTEVSSNRVLIRYKVRSPSGEKVTAVKAFVDGRPTGERGLKLVEKEDVREIEVSIPSKDAAISLVAENRYTASEPAIVNLKWKGQEQFVIKPKLYVLSIG
;
A
#
# COMPACT_ATOMS: atom_id res chain seq x y z
N ASP A 1 14.01 9.60 -5.79
CA ASP A 1 14.57 8.22 -5.78
C ASP A 1 13.67 7.17 -6.43
N SER A 2 12.75 7.58 -7.31
CA SER A 2 11.83 6.68 -8.01
C SER A 2 12.35 6.21 -9.39
N LEU A 3 13.58 6.56 -9.75
CA LEU A 3 14.16 6.24 -11.05
C LEU A 3 14.77 4.83 -11.16
N VAL A 4 15.03 4.19 -10.03
CA VAL A 4 15.60 2.84 -9.97
C VAL A 4 14.55 1.84 -9.54
N GLY A 5 14.38 0.76 -10.29
CA GLY A 5 13.39 -0.26 -10.00
C GLY A 5 13.40 -1.41 -11.00
N TRP A 6 12.40 -2.27 -10.89
CA TRP A 6 12.21 -3.39 -11.80
C TRP A 6 11.11 -3.09 -12.82
N HIS A 7 11.42 -3.36 -14.08
CA HIS A 7 10.42 -3.43 -15.14
C HIS A 7 10.00 -4.88 -15.34
N ILE A 8 8.69 -5.11 -15.34
CA ILE A 8 8.12 -6.42 -15.65
C ILE A 8 7.36 -6.30 -16.96
N ASN A 9 7.80 -7.08 -17.93
CA ASN A 9 7.13 -7.18 -19.21
C ASN A 9 5.85 -8.02 -19.04
N ASN A 10 4.70 -7.44 -19.34
CA ASN A 10 3.39 -8.08 -19.25
C ASN A 10 2.93 -8.70 -20.58
N GLY A 11 3.83 -8.81 -21.56
CA GLY A 11 3.55 -9.30 -22.90
C GLY A 11 3.27 -8.17 -23.90
N PRO A 12 3.08 -8.50 -25.19
CA PRO A 12 2.99 -7.52 -26.26
C PRO A 12 1.74 -6.63 -26.20
N GLU A 13 0.69 -7.12 -25.56
CA GLU A 13 -0.62 -6.43 -25.49
C GLU A 13 -0.77 -5.52 -24.25
N LYS A 14 0.23 -5.49 -23.37
CA LYS A 14 0.14 -4.72 -22.12
C LYS A 14 1.40 -3.92 -21.87
N ALA A 15 1.22 -2.70 -21.36
CA ALA A 15 2.34 -1.89 -20.90
C ALA A 15 3.14 -2.62 -19.80
N ALA A 16 4.45 -2.44 -19.81
CA ALA A 16 5.30 -2.95 -18.75
C ALA A 16 4.98 -2.27 -17.42
N SER A 17 5.01 -3.04 -16.35
CA SER A 17 4.85 -2.51 -14.99
C SER A 17 6.20 -2.12 -14.42
N PHE A 18 6.28 -0.95 -13.78
CA PHE A 18 7.47 -0.47 -13.09
C PHE A 18 7.28 -0.48 -11.58
N TYR A 19 8.22 -1.10 -10.88
CA TYR A 19 8.21 -1.20 -9.42
C TYR A 19 9.46 -0.52 -8.85
N PRO A 20 9.32 0.66 -8.20
CA PRO A 20 10.45 1.38 -7.60
C PRO A 20 11.17 0.55 -6.55
N LEU A 21 12.52 0.59 -6.56
CA LEU A 21 13.37 -0.15 -5.62
C LEU A 21 13.03 0.18 -4.15
N ALA A 22 12.68 1.42 -3.88
CA ALA A 22 12.35 1.88 -2.54
C ALA A 22 11.23 1.07 -1.86
N ARG A 23 10.30 0.48 -2.62
CA ARG A 23 9.22 -0.37 -2.08
C ARG A 23 9.74 -1.66 -1.45
N PHE A 24 10.89 -2.10 -1.87
CA PHE A 24 11.50 -3.34 -1.42
C PHE A 24 12.65 -3.08 -0.43
N ALA A 25 12.88 -1.82 -0.04
CA ALA A 25 14.00 -1.44 0.82
C ALA A 25 14.05 -2.24 2.12
N SER A 26 12.91 -2.51 2.77
CA SER A 26 12.85 -3.31 3.99
C SER A 26 13.38 -4.74 3.84
N LYS A 27 13.43 -5.26 2.62
CA LYS A 27 13.89 -6.62 2.30
C LYS A 27 15.30 -6.63 1.69
N PHE A 28 15.58 -5.69 0.79
CA PHE A 28 16.81 -5.67 0.01
C PHE A 28 17.85 -4.68 0.53
N TYR A 29 17.49 -3.78 1.44
CA TYR A 29 18.48 -2.88 2.03
C TYR A 29 19.35 -3.66 3.03
N ARG A 30 20.54 -4.05 2.55
CA ARG A 30 21.51 -4.88 3.27
C ARG A 30 22.90 -4.25 3.17
N PRO A 31 23.11 -3.11 3.88
CA PRO A 31 24.44 -2.47 3.94
C PRO A 31 25.50 -3.40 4.51
N ASP A 32 25.12 -4.27 5.46
CA ASP A 32 25.97 -5.31 6.04
C ASP A 32 26.55 -6.28 5.01
N VAL A 33 25.78 -6.66 3.99
CA VAL A 33 26.28 -7.49 2.88
C VAL A 33 27.28 -6.71 2.03
N VAL A 34 26.96 -5.43 1.71
CA VAL A 34 27.86 -4.57 0.92
C VAL A 34 29.19 -4.37 1.63
N GLU A 35 29.17 -4.11 2.92
CA GLU A 35 30.38 -3.96 3.76
C GLU A 35 31.24 -5.24 3.73
N ASN A 36 30.60 -6.39 3.87
CA ASN A 36 31.29 -7.67 3.80
C ASN A 36 31.83 -8.00 2.38
N ILE A 37 31.13 -7.58 1.30
CA ILE A 37 31.66 -7.72 -0.07
C ILE A 37 32.96 -6.95 -0.22
N VAL A 38 33.00 -5.70 0.25
CA VAL A 38 34.21 -4.87 0.21
C VAL A 38 35.36 -5.52 1.01
N LYS A 39 35.02 -6.11 2.18
CA LYS A 39 36.02 -6.75 3.05
C LYS A 39 36.57 -8.05 2.53
N TYR A 40 35.74 -8.90 1.94
CA TYR A 40 36.12 -10.27 1.57
C TYR A 40 36.31 -10.45 0.06
N ASN A 41 35.91 -9.49 -0.75
CA ASN A 41 35.89 -9.55 -2.21
C ASN A 41 35.26 -10.85 -2.76
N ASP A 42 34.24 -11.34 -2.06
CA ASP A 42 33.55 -12.60 -2.34
C ASP A 42 32.10 -12.50 -1.86
N PHE A 43 31.15 -12.64 -2.80
CA PHE A 43 29.74 -12.48 -2.52
C PHE A 43 29.19 -13.55 -1.56
N ASP A 44 29.59 -14.81 -1.77
CA ASP A 44 29.06 -15.92 -0.96
C ASP A 44 29.55 -15.84 0.47
N LYS A 45 30.82 -15.49 0.68
CA LYS A 45 31.38 -15.22 1.99
C LYS A 45 30.73 -14.02 2.64
N ALA A 46 30.54 -12.93 1.91
CA ALA A 46 29.87 -11.73 2.41
C ALA A 46 28.46 -12.04 2.91
N LEU A 47 27.70 -12.80 2.13
CA LEU A 47 26.35 -13.22 2.46
C LEU A 47 26.33 -14.15 3.69
N LEU A 48 27.29 -15.09 3.76
CA LEU A 48 27.42 -16.00 4.90
C LEU A 48 27.67 -15.25 6.21
N TYR A 49 28.60 -14.29 6.20
CA TYR A 49 28.93 -13.50 7.40
C TYR A 49 27.80 -12.56 7.79
N ALA A 50 27.22 -11.84 6.82
CA ALA A 50 26.09 -10.96 7.07
C ALA A 50 24.87 -11.72 7.64
N ASN A 51 24.67 -12.97 7.27
CA ASN A 51 23.57 -13.80 7.79
C ASN A 51 23.86 -14.40 9.18
N ARG A 52 25.12 -14.49 9.59
CA ARG A 52 25.49 -14.93 10.95
C ARG A 52 25.13 -13.87 11.99
N ASP A 53 25.36 -12.61 11.66
CA ASP A 53 25.20 -11.48 12.59
C ASP A 53 23.75 -10.98 12.65
N THR A 54 22.93 -11.30 11.65
CA THR A 54 21.52 -10.88 11.61
C THR A 54 20.57 -12.04 11.81
N LYS A 55 19.57 -11.87 12.68
CA LYS A 55 18.44 -12.82 12.84
C LYS A 55 17.58 -12.94 11.56
N LYS A 56 17.89 -12.19 10.51
CA LYS A 56 17.20 -12.19 9.22
C LYS A 56 17.92 -13.12 8.25
N LYS A 57 17.54 -14.38 8.21
CA LYS A 57 17.99 -15.27 7.12
C LYS A 57 17.47 -14.75 5.78
N ILE A 58 18.36 -14.49 4.84
CA ILE A 58 17.96 -14.23 3.45
C ILE A 58 17.50 -15.56 2.87
N VAL A 59 16.23 -15.63 2.60
CA VAL A 59 15.71 -16.57 1.61
C VAL A 59 15.90 -15.87 0.26
N GLN A 60 16.56 -16.48 -0.69
CA GLN A 60 16.58 -15.99 -2.06
C GLN A 60 15.13 -16.08 -2.59
N VAL A 61 14.44 -14.97 -2.54
CA VAL A 61 13.07 -14.88 -3.06
C VAL A 61 13.16 -14.14 -4.39
N ASP A 62 12.61 -14.74 -5.43
CA ASP A 62 12.47 -14.06 -6.71
C ASP A 62 11.63 -12.78 -6.52
N VAL A 63 12.09 -11.67 -7.08
CA VAL A 63 11.38 -10.37 -7.05
C VAL A 63 9.94 -10.54 -7.55
N LYS A 64 9.70 -11.42 -8.53
CA LYS A 64 8.36 -11.71 -9.04
C LYS A 64 7.41 -12.23 -7.95
N GLN A 65 7.93 -12.97 -6.96
CA GLN A 65 7.14 -13.48 -5.84
C GLN A 65 6.84 -12.40 -4.78
N MET A 66 7.54 -11.28 -4.81
CA MET A 66 7.39 -10.18 -3.86
C MET A 66 6.64 -8.98 -4.44
N LEU A 67 6.10 -9.09 -5.64
CA LEU A 67 5.38 -8.00 -6.27
C LEU A 67 4.21 -7.53 -5.39
N PRO A 68 4.00 -6.21 -5.28
CA PRO A 68 2.87 -5.67 -4.55
C PRO A 68 1.55 -6.09 -5.18
N PRO A 69 0.50 -6.22 -4.38
CA PRO A 69 -0.84 -6.32 -4.91
C PRO A 69 -1.20 -5.04 -5.67
N GLU A 70 -2.15 -5.15 -6.57
CA GLU A 70 -2.74 -4.03 -7.31
C GLU A 70 -4.18 -3.86 -6.85
N ILE A 71 -4.59 -2.62 -6.61
CA ILE A 71 -5.96 -2.29 -6.21
C ILE A 71 -6.51 -1.19 -7.12
N THR A 72 -7.76 -1.33 -7.53
CA THR A 72 -8.45 -0.36 -8.39
C THR A 72 -9.85 -0.14 -7.84
N ILE A 73 -10.24 1.12 -7.66
CA ILE A 73 -11.61 1.47 -7.30
C ILE A 73 -12.47 1.44 -8.58
N LEU A 74 -13.57 0.70 -8.54
CA LEU A 74 -14.51 0.58 -9.63
C LEU A 74 -15.70 1.55 -9.47
N SER A 75 -16.10 1.80 -8.24
CA SER A 75 -17.21 2.68 -7.88
C SER A 75 -17.04 3.17 -6.45
N PRO A 76 -17.39 4.42 -6.13
CA PRO A 76 -17.86 5.48 -7.02
C PRO A 76 -16.73 6.02 -7.92
N GLU A 77 -17.11 6.74 -8.99
CA GLU A 77 -16.17 7.46 -9.83
C GLU A 77 -15.64 8.71 -9.14
N ASN A 78 -14.48 9.17 -9.61
CA ASN A 78 -13.86 10.38 -9.07
C ASN A 78 -14.77 11.61 -9.29
N GLY A 79 -15.02 12.38 -8.23
CA GLY A 79 -15.89 13.55 -8.26
C GLY A 79 -17.38 13.22 -8.04
N THR A 80 -17.74 11.96 -7.76
CA THR A 80 -19.12 11.58 -7.43
C THR A 80 -19.65 12.39 -6.25
N GLU A 81 -20.88 12.86 -6.40
CA GLU A 81 -21.61 13.60 -5.38
C GLU A 81 -22.32 12.64 -4.42
N VAL A 82 -22.11 12.85 -3.13
CA VAL A 82 -22.66 12.01 -2.06
C VAL A 82 -23.36 12.86 -1.02
N SER A 83 -24.48 12.36 -0.49
CA SER A 83 -25.26 13.00 0.57
C SER A 83 -25.32 12.14 1.83
N SER A 84 -24.73 10.96 1.80
CA SER A 84 -24.66 10.02 2.93
C SER A 84 -23.26 9.96 3.52
N ASN A 85 -23.15 9.93 4.84
CA ASN A 85 -21.89 9.74 5.55
C ASN A 85 -21.33 8.31 5.42
N ARG A 86 -22.08 7.39 4.79
CA ARG A 86 -21.63 6.04 4.48
C ARG A 86 -21.60 5.85 2.98
N VAL A 87 -20.45 5.44 2.48
CA VAL A 87 -20.22 5.24 1.05
C VAL A 87 -19.75 3.83 0.83
N LEU A 88 -20.43 3.12 -0.07
CA LEU A 88 -20.04 1.80 -0.50
C LEU A 88 -19.02 1.94 -1.63
N ILE A 89 -17.81 1.44 -1.38
CA ILE A 89 -16.70 1.44 -2.36
C ILE A 89 -16.60 0.04 -2.95
N ARG A 90 -16.77 -0.04 -4.25
CA ARG A 90 -16.54 -1.26 -5.02
C ARG A 90 -15.14 -1.22 -5.61
N TYR A 91 -14.35 -2.23 -5.36
CA TYR A 91 -12.95 -2.27 -5.78
C TYR A 91 -12.55 -3.65 -6.28
N LYS A 92 -11.51 -3.68 -7.09
CA LYS A 92 -10.88 -4.89 -7.62
C LYS A 92 -9.48 -5.00 -7.06
N VAL A 93 -9.13 -6.19 -6.60
CA VAL A 93 -7.78 -6.51 -6.14
C VAL A 93 -7.20 -7.61 -7.01
N ARG A 94 -5.94 -7.46 -7.40
CA ARG A 94 -5.15 -8.47 -8.12
C ARG A 94 -3.82 -8.66 -7.41
N SER A 95 -3.33 -9.89 -7.37
CA SER A 95 -2.00 -10.23 -6.87
C SER A 95 -1.11 -10.74 -8.00
N PRO A 96 -0.26 -9.90 -8.59
CA PRO A 96 0.64 -10.29 -9.66
C PRO A 96 1.67 -11.35 -9.25
N SER A 97 2.05 -11.35 -7.98
CA SER A 97 2.98 -12.34 -7.41
C SER A 97 2.34 -13.70 -7.14
N GLY A 98 1.02 -13.80 -7.17
CA GLY A 98 0.28 -14.97 -6.65
C GLY A 98 0.22 -15.06 -5.12
N GLU A 99 0.89 -14.15 -4.40
CA GLU A 99 0.84 -14.08 -2.94
C GLU A 99 -0.53 -13.59 -2.47
N LYS A 100 -1.02 -14.18 -1.38
CA LYS A 100 -2.32 -13.80 -0.82
C LYS A 100 -2.31 -12.36 -0.32
N VAL A 101 -3.34 -11.61 -0.69
CA VAL A 101 -3.59 -10.29 -0.09
C VAL A 101 -4.12 -10.50 1.32
N THR A 102 -3.38 -9.99 2.29
CA THR A 102 -3.65 -10.20 3.72
C THR A 102 -4.54 -9.13 4.32
N ALA A 103 -4.54 -7.93 3.74
CA ALA A 103 -5.36 -6.82 4.20
C ALA A 103 -5.69 -5.84 3.08
N VAL A 104 -6.85 -5.21 3.17
CA VAL A 104 -7.17 -3.97 2.46
C VAL A 104 -7.52 -2.93 3.53
N LYS A 105 -6.81 -1.80 3.51
CA LYS A 105 -6.98 -0.70 4.44
C LYS A 105 -7.61 0.48 3.71
N ALA A 106 -8.61 1.08 4.34
CA ALA A 106 -9.24 2.30 3.85
C ALA A 106 -8.79 3.51 4.69
N PHE A 107 -8.57 4.61 4.00
CA PHE A 107 -8.22 5.89 4.62
C PHE A 107 -9.18 6.97 4.09
N VAL A 108 -9.57 7.88 4.95
CA VAL A 108 -10.34 9.07 4.60
C VAL A 108 -9.51 10.30 4.97
N ASP A 109 -9.25 11.16 4.00
CA ASP A 109 -8.35 12.33 4.15
C ASP A 109 -7.00 11.94 4.79
N GLY A 110 -6.43 10.78 4.41
CA GLY A 110 -5.18 10.25 4.93
C GLY A 110 -5.27 9.62 6.34
N ARG A 111 -6.43 9.59 6.97
CA ARG A 111 -6.64 8.96 8.28
C ARG A 111 -7.19 7.56 8.12
N PRO A 112 -6.62 6.55 8.80
CA PRO A 112 -7.13 5.19 8.71
C PRO A 112 -8.56 5.13 9.27
N THR A 113 -9.44 4.49 8.53
CA THR A 113 -10.74 4.11 9.04
C THR A 113 -10.57 2.82 9.85
N GLY A 114 -11.33 2.66 10.94
CA GLY A 114 -11.27 1.42 11.74
C GLY A 114 -11.78 0.17 10.99
N GLU A 115 -12.29 0.35 9.80
CA GLU A 115 -12.85 -0.69 8.95
C GLU A 115 -11.74 -1.42 8.21
N ARG A 116 -11.63 -2.70 8.47
CA ARG A 116 -10.75 -3.61 7.74
C ARG A 116 -11.62 -4.43 6.81
N GLY A 117 -11.59 -4.08 5.53
CA GLY A 117 -12.15 -4.95 4.49
C GLY A 117 -11.27 -6.19 4.37
N LEU A 118 -11.68 -7.29 4.97
CA LEU A 118 -10.87 -8.50 5.00
C LEU A 118 -11.62 -9.72 4.51
N LYS A 119 -11.03 -10.34 3.49
CA LYS A 119 -10.87 -11.82 3.43
C LYS A 119 -9.78 -12.12 2.43
N LEU A 120 -8.96 -13.13 2.70
CA LEU A 120 -7.89 -13.62 1.83
C LEU A 120 -8.32 -13.68 0.36
N VAL A 121 -7.60 -12.96 -0.50
CA VAL A 121 -7.83 -12.98 -1.95
C VAL A 121 -6.73 -13.81 -2.59
N GLU A 122 -7.10 -14.88 -3.27
CA GLU A 122 -6.12 -15.83 -3.83
C GLU A 122 -5.63 -15.46 -5.24
N LYS A 123 -6.41 -14.72 -6.03
CA LYS A 123 -6.02 -14.29 -7.38
C LYS A 123 -6.51 -12.89 -7.71
N GLU A 124 -7.69 -12.78 -8.26
CA GLU A 124 -8.34 -11.55 -8.68
C GLU A 124 -9.78 -11.58 -8.17
N ASP A 125 -10.19 -10.53 -7.46
CA ASP A 125 -11.51 -10.51 -6.86
C ASP A 125 -12.08 -9.08 -6.83
N VAL A 126 -13.38 -8.98 -7.03
CA VAL A 126 -14.15 -7.73 -6.91
C VAL A 126 -14.87 -7.75 -5.58
N ARG A 127 -14.69 -6.72 -4.80
CA ARG A 127 -15.24 -6.61 -3.44
C ARG A 127 -15.82 -5.25 -3.15
N GLU A 128 -16.52 -5.20 -2.04
CA GLU A 128 -17.14 -3.99 -1.54
C GLU A 128 -16.69 -3.73 -0.10
N ILE A 129 -16.51 -2.46 0.24
CA ILE A 129 -16.25 -1.97 1.59
C ILE A 129 -17.10 -0.73 1.83
N GLU A 130 -17.77 -0.68 2.96
CA GLU A 130 -18.47 0.50 3.40
C GLU A 130 -17.49 1.40 4.15
N VAL A 131 -17.41 2.67 3.80
CA VAL A 131 -16.50 3.65 4.39
C VAL A 131 -17.30 4.81 4.94
N SER A 132 -17.05 5.16 6.19
CA SER A 132 -17.67 6.33 6.83
C SER A 132 -16.87 7.59 6.49
N ILE A 133 -17.53 8.60 5.93
CA ILE A 133 -16.95 9.88 5.56
C ILE A 133 -17.51 11.03 6.39
N PRO A 134 -16.77 12.12 6.58
CA PRO A 134 -17.30 13.35 7.19
C PRO A 134 -18.30 14.05 6.25
N SER A 135 -19.17 14.89 6.81
CA SER A 135 -20.15 15.71 6.08
C SER A 135 -19.46 16.88 5.34
N LYS A 136 -18.47 16.58 4.52
CA LYS A 136 -17.70 17.50 3.67
C LYS A 136 -17.06 16.72 2.53
N ASP A 137 -16.48 17.41 1.56
CA ASP A 137 -15.64 16.79 0.53
C ASP A 137 -14.54 15.93 1.18
N ALA A 138 -14.35 14.73 0.66
CA ALA A 138 -13.42 13.78 1.23
C ALA A 138 -12.69 12.97 0.14
N ALA A 139 -11.43 12.67 0.41
CA ALA A 139 -10.63 11.75 -0.40
C ALA A 139 -10.58 10.38 0.29
N ILE A 140 -11.04 9.35 -0.38
CA ILE A 140 -10.90 7.96 0.09
C ILE A 140 -9.74 7.31 -0.64
N SER A 141 -8.84 6.67 0.09
CA SER A 141 -7.80 5.85 -0.50
C SER A 141 -7.83 4.42 0.05
N LEU A 142 -7.67 3.46 -0.84
CA LEU A 142 -7.57 2.04 -0.51
C LEU A 142 -6.16 1.54 -0.77
N VAL A 143 -5.60 0.78 0.17
CA VAL A 143 -4.28 0.16 0.07
C VAL A 143 -4.43 -1.33 0.35
N ALA A 144 -4.00 -2.17 -0.58
CA ALA A 144 -3.94 -3.62 -0.41
C ALA A 144 -2.54 -4.02 0.06
N GLU A 145 -2.45 -4.98 0.98
CA GLU A 145 -1.19 -5.47 1.53
C GLU A 145 -1.09 -6.98 1.37
N ASN A 146 0.09 -7.46 1.06
CA ASN A 146 0.48 -8.85 1.22
C ASN A 146 1.58 -8.97 2.29
N ARG A 147 2.10 -10.17 2.55
CA ARG A 147 3.15 -10.38 3.56
C ARG A 147 4.48 -9.68 3.27
N TYR A 148 4.69 -9.19 2.06
CA TYR A 148 5.96 -8.57 1.65
C TYR A 148 5.87 -7.06 1.50
N THR A 149 4.77 -6.57 0.95
CA THR A 149 4.65 -5.17 0.52
C THR A 149 3.18 -4.72 0.41
N ALA A 150 3.00 -3.41 0.25
CA ALA A 150 1.70 -2.78 0.04
C ALA A 150 1.56 -2.25 -1.40
N SER A 151 0.32 -2.18 -1.87
CA SER A 151 -0.03 -1.57 -3.16
C SER A 151 0.23 -0.06 -3.17
N GLU A 152 0.18 0.54 -4.35
CA GLU A 152 -0.12 1.96 -4.44
C GLU A 152 -1.54 2.23 -3.92
N PRO A 153 -1.78 3.39 -3.32
CA PRO A 153 -3.13 3.76 -2.94
C PRO A 153 -3.99 4.01 -4.19
N ALA A 154 -5.14 3.35 -4.27
CA ALA A 154 -6.19 3.73 -5.21
C ALA A 154 -7.02 4.83 -4.55
N ILE A 155 -7.18 5.98 -5.21
CA ILE A 155 -7.80 7.17 -4.63
C ILE A 155 -9.05 7.53 -5.40
N VAL A 156 -10.11 7.91 -4.68
CA VAL A 156 -11.31 8.53 -5.20
C VAL A 156 -11.66 9.76 -4.37
N ASN A 157 -11.93 10.88 -5.05
CA ASN A 157 -12.37 12.11 -4.42
C ASN A 157 -13.89 12.22 -4.55
N LEU A 158 -14.56 12.49 -3.44
CA LEU A 158 -16.02 12.62 -3.36
C LEU A 158 -16.39 14.07 -3.02
N LYS A 159 -17.48 14.52 -3.60
CA LYS A 159 -18.07 15.84 -3.32
C LYS A 159 -19.27 15.69 -2.41
N TRP A 160 -19.28 16.43 -1.32
CA TRP A 160 -20.40 16.43 -0.38
C TRP A 160 -21.54 17.32 -0.89
N LYS A 161 -22.74 16.76 -0.98
CA LYS A 161 -23.99 17.49 -1.29
C LYS A 161 -25.07 17.37 -0.21
N GLY A 162 -24.74 16.73 0.93
CA GLY A 162 -25.67 16.69 2.08
C GLY A 162 -25.69 18.01 2.84
N GLN A 163 -26.59 18.10 3.84
CA GLN A 163 -26.58 19.22 4.76
C GLN A 163 -25.25 19.25 5.52
N GLU A 164 -24.60 20.41 5.56
CA GLU A 164 -23.44 20.59 6.41
C GLU A 164 -23.88 20.47 7.88
N GLN A 165 -23.43 19.44 8.56
CA GLN A 165 -23.58 19.40 10.02
C GLN A 165 -22.67 20.48 10.60
N PHE A 166 -23.26 21.38 11.37
CA PHE A 166 -22.52 22.42 12.10
C PHE A 166 -21.61 21.73 13.13
N VAL A 167 -20.42 21.37 12.73
CA VAL A 167 -19.43 20.80 13.65
C VAL A 167 -18.83 21.97 14.42
N ILE A 168 -19.22 22.10 15.68
CA ILE A 168 -18.51 22.96 16.62
C ILE A 168 -17.07 22.43 16.71
N LYS A 169 -16.15 23.13 16.03
CA LYS A 169 -14.73 22.75 16.08
C LYS A 169 -14.26 22.90 17.53
N PRO A 170 -13.82 21.84 18.21
CA PRO A 170 -13.28 21.97 19.56
C PRO A 170 -12.06 22.89 19.50
N LYS A 171 -12.05 23.92 20.35
CA LYS A 171 -10.89 24.80 20.51
C LYS A 171 -9.96 24.17 21.53
N LEU A 172 -8.76 23.80 21.14
CA LEU A 172 -7.72 23.37 22.06
C LEU A 172 -7.00 24.62 22.60
N TYR A 173 -7.12 24.87 23.89
CA TYR A 173 -6.35 25.88 24.58
C TYR A 173 -5.17 25.21 25.26
N VAL A 174 -3.94 25.54 24.86
CA VAL A 174 -2.72 25.06 25.49
C VAL A 174 -2.12 26.20 26.28
N LEU A 175 -2.05 26.07 27.61
CA LEU A 175 -1.29 26.94 28.50
C LEU A 175 0.05 26.26 28.79
N SER A 176 1.15 26.85 28.31
CA SER A 176 2.50 26.44 28.70
C SER A 176 3.01 27.35 29.80
N ILE A 177 3.30 26.79 30.96
CA ILE A 177 3.92 27.50 32.07
C ILE A 177 5.38 27.06 32.06
N GLY A 178 6.31 28.01 31.77
CA GLY A 178 7.77 27.82 31.83
C GLY A 178 8.33 28.10 33.21
#